data_916b0a3c29b5527ff3e933700a43b41f
#
_entry.id   916b0a3c29b5527ff3e933700a43b41f
#
_cell.length_a   1.000
_cell.length_b   1.000
_cell.length_c   1.000
_cell.angle_alpha   90.00
_cell.angle_beta   90.00
_cell.angle_gamma   90.00
#
_symmetry.space_group_name_H-M   'P 1'
#
loop_
_entity.id
_entity.type
_entity.pdbx_description
1 polymer ?
#
loop_
_entity_poly.entity_id
_entity_poly.type
_entity_poly.pdbx_seq_one_letter_code
_entity_poly.pdbx_strand_id
1 'polypeptide(L)'
;MYKRQSPDDLVPTKELLGQYRVWTCFPYEDSREVEVYRIDVEPGGVYTSGGHGEKTREYLTVTDGVLTVECHDHVQEIHRGQVYKFETDQPHLYRNDGDRVASCMCFFLDYTNIR
;
A
#
# COMPACT_ATOMS: atom_id res chain seq x y z
N MET A 1 14.11 -8.98 18.55
CA MET A 1 14.18 -9.94 17.42
C MET A 1 14.33 -9.18 16.12
N TYR A 2 15.09 -9.76 15.18
CA TYR A 2 15.38 -9.11 13.91
C TYR A 2 14.86 -9.97 12.77
N LYS A 3 14.10 -9.37 11.83
CA LYS A 3 13.51 -10.11 10.71
C LYS A 3 13.74 -9.35 9.40
N ARG A 4 13.98 -10.11 8.35
CA ARG A 4 14.13 -9.60 6.99
C ARG A 4 13.21 -10.40 6.07
N GLN A 5 12.45 -9.70 5.22
CA GLN A 5 11.59 -10.33 4.24
C GLN A 5 11.92 -9.83 2.85
N SER A 6 11.87 -10.75 1.89
CA SER A 6 11.93 -10.40 0.47
C SER A 6 10.56 -10.73 -0.11
N PRO A 7 9.80 -9.72 -0.58
CA PRO A 7 8.46 -9.99 -1.15
C PRO A 7 8.48 -11.03 -2.27
N ASP A 8 9.57 -11.09 -3.04
CA ASP A 8 9.70 -12.07 -4.12
C ASP A 8 9.72 -13.53 -3.61
N ASP A 9 10.01 -13.74 -2.34
CA ASP A 9 10.03 -15.06 -1.71
C ASP A 9 8.69 -15.38 -1.03
N LEU A 10 7.73 -14.47 -1.06
CA LEU A 10 6.44 -14.61 -0.42
C LEU A 10 5.35 -14.87 -1.45
N VAL A 11 4.27 -15.49 -1.00
CA VAL A 11 3.06 -15.66 -1.80
C VAL A 11 2.19 -14.42 -1.59
N PRO A 12 1.64 -13.81 -2.66
CA PRO A 12 0.72 -12.70 -2.50
C PRO A 12 -0.45 -13.08 -1.61
N THR A 13 -0.86 -12.18 -0.72
CA THR A 13 -2.02 -12.38 0.14
C THR A 13 -3.32 -12.01 -0.57
N LYS A 14 -3.23 -11.15 -1.59
CA LYS A 14 -4.34 -10.80 -2.47
C LYS A 14 -3.80 -10.66 -3.88
N GLU A 15 -4.58 -11.12 -4.83
CA GLU A 15 -4.20 -11.03 -6.24
C GLU A 15 -5.44 -11.02 -7.11
N LEU A 16 -5.47 -10.13 -8.09
CA LEU A 16 -6.45 -10.12 -9.15
C LEU A 16 -5.69 -10.00 -10.47
N LEU A 17 -5.77 -11.04 -11.30
CA LEU A 17 -4.98 -11.14 -12.52
C LEU A 17 -5.20 -9.94 -13.44
N GLY A 18 -4.10 -9.35 -13.89
CA GLY A 18 -4.14 -8.17 -14.76
C GLY A 18 -4.42 -6.87 -14.04
N GLN A 19 -4.63 -6.91 -12.73
CA GLN A 19 -4.97 -5.72 -11.94
C GLN A 19 -3.92 -5.43 -10.87
N TYR A 20 -3.76 -6.33 -9.90
CA TYR A 20 -2.87 -6.05 -8.78
C TYR A 20 -2.42 -7.31 -8.07
N ARG A 21 -1.36 -7.17 -7.29
CA ARG A 21 -0.90 -8.16 -6.30
C ARG A 21 -0.49 -7.43 -5.03
N VAL A 22 -0.82 -8.03 -3.89
CA VAL A 22 -0.48 -7.49 -2.58
C VAL A 22 0.25 -8.55 -1.78
N TRP A 23 1.40 -8.21 -1.24
CA TRP A 23 2.16 -9.08 -0.34
C TRP A 23 2.15 -8.46 1.05
N THR A 24 1.84 -9.27 2.05
CA THR A 24 1.97 -8.86 3.44
C THR A 24 3.37 -9.24 3.91
N CYS A 25 4.24 -8.24 4.03
CA CYS A 25 5.62 -8.47 4.46
C CYS A 25 5.68 -8.65 5.98
N PHE A 26 5.00 -7.77 6.70
CA PHE A 26 4.88 -7.87 8.15
C PHE A 26 3.44 -7.52 8.53
N PRO A 27 2.66 -8.51 9.03
CA PRO A 27 1.31 -8.25 9.51
C PRO A 27 1.36 -7.55 10.86
N TYR A 28 0.22 -7.04 11.31
CA TYR A 28 0.09 -6.60 12.69
C TYR A 28 0.42 -7.75 13.62
N GLU A 29 1.27 -7.46 14.60
CA GLU A 29 1.58 -8.37 15.67
C GLU A 29 0.89 -7.88 16.96
N ASP A 30 1.40 -8.29 18.12
CA ASP A 30 0.76 -7.99 19.39
C ASP A 30 0.53 -6.49 19.63
N SER A 31 1.43 -5.64 19.17
CA SER A 31 1.31 -4.20 19.35
C SER A 31 0.25 -3.58 18.43
N ARG A 32 0.01 -4.20 17.27
CA ARG A 32 -0.90 -3.72 16.23
C ARG A 32 -0.60 -2.29 15.79
N GLU A 33 0.66 -1.91 15.78
CA GLU A 33 1.06 -0.55 15.45
C GLU A 33 1.31 -0.37 13.96
N VAL A 34 1.95 -1.36 13.33
CA VAL A 34 2.40 -1.24 11.95
C VAL A 34 2.16 -2.53 11.19
N GLU A 35 1.66 -2.38 9.96
CA GLU A 35 1.64 -3.44 8.95
C GLU A 35 2.46 -2.97 7.76
N VAL A 36 3.21 -3.87 7.15
CA VAL A 36 4.06 -3.55 6.00
C VAL A 36 3.65 -4.40 4.81
N TYR A 37 3.32 -3.73 3.70
CA TYR A 37 2.89 -4.37 2.46
C TYR A 37 3.74 -3.94 1.27
N ARG A 38 3.88 -4.83 0.30
CA ARG A 38 4.23 -4.45 -1.06
C ARG A 38 2.96 -4.55 -1.91
N ILE A 39 2.73 -3.56 -2.76
CA ILE A 39 1.62 -3.56 -3.71
C ILE A 39 2.18 -3.32 -5.10
N ASP A 40 1.82 -4.21 -6.04
CA ASP A 40 2.07 -4.03 -7.45
C ASP A 40 0.75 -3.83 -8.16
N VAL A 41 0.66 -2.81 -9.02
CA VAL A 41 -0.52 -2.52 -9.82
C VAL A 41 -0.12 -2.59 -11.29
N GLU A 42 -0.80 -3.45 -12.03
CA GLU A 42 -0.53 -3.63 -13.46
C GLU A 42 -0.98 -2.41 -14.27
N PRO A 43 -0.42 -2.18 -15.47
CA PRO A 43 -0.91 -1.11 -16.34
C PRO A 43 -2.42 -1.23 -16.55
N GLY A 44 -3.14 -0.12 -16.31
CA GLY A 44 -4.60 -0.10 -16.38
C GLY A 44 -5.29 -0.74 -15.19
N GLY A 45 -4.54 -1.27 -14.23
CA GLY A 45 -5.11 -1.91 -13.05
C GLY A 45 -5.58 -0.93 -11.99
N VAL A 46 -6.47 -1.42 -11.15
CA VAL A 46 -7.00 -0.68 -10.01
C VAL A 46 -7.12 -1.61 -8.81
N TYR A 47 -6.60 -1.17 -7.68
CA TYR A 47 -6.78 -1.85 -6.41
C TYR A 47 -7.54 -0.93 -5.46
N THR A 48 -8.76 -1.33 -5.11
CA THR A 48 -9.59 -0.56 -4.18
C THR A 48 -9.50 -1.19 -2.80
N SER A 49 -9.15 -0.39 -1.82
CA SER A 49 -9.06 -0.81 -0.43
C SER A 49 -10.13 -0.10 0.38
N GLY A 50 -10.79 -0.83 1.25
CA GLY A 50 -11.72 -0.24 2.22
C GLY A 50 -10.96 0.59 3.24
N GLY A 51 -11.68 1.42 3.99
CA GLY A 51 -11.08 2.15 5.09
C GLY A 51 -10.60 1.18 6.17
N HIS A 52 -9.49 1.54 6.82
CA HIS A 52 -8.88 0.71 7.86
C HIS A 52 -9.33 1.09 9.27
N GLY A 53 -10.32 2.00 9.39
CA GLY A 53 -10.84 2.45 10.66
C GLY A 53 -10.25 3.80 11.08
N GLU A 54 -10.82 4.37 12.13
CA GLU A 54 -10.32 5.62 12.68
C GLU A 54 -8.88 5.47 13.16
N LYS A 55 -8.15 6.55 13.14
CA LYS A 55 -6.76 6.61 13.61
C LYS A 55 -5.83 5.65 12.86
N THR A 56 -6.12 5.40 11.59
CA THR A 56 -5.18 4.69 10.72
C THR A 56 -4.60 5.65 9.71
N ARG A 57 -3.36 5.39 9.34
CA ARG A 57 -2.62 6.24 8.41
C ARG A 57 -1.70 5.36 7.58
N GLU A 58 -1.57 5.72 6.33
CA GLU A 58 -0.65 5.01 5.44
C GLU A 58 0.47 5.95 5.02
N TYR A 59 1.68 5.39 4.98
CA TYR A 59 2.83 5.99 4.32
C TYR A 59 3.24 5.02 3.22
N LEU A 60 3.53 5.53 2.04
CA LEU A 60 4.02 4.68 0.98
C LEU A 60 5.17 5.34 0.23
N THR A 61 6.01 4.52 -0.36
CA THR A 61 7.03 4.97 -1.28
C THR A 61 6.95 4.13 -2.55
N VAL A 62 7.00 4.80 -3.70
CA VAL A 62 6.97 4.13 -4.99
C VAL A 62 8.39 3.70 -5.33
N THR A 63 8.57 2.41 -5.60
CA THR A 63 9.87 1.83 -5.92
C THR A 63 10.06 1.64 -7.41
N ASP A 64 8.97 1.57 -8.19
CA ASP A 64 9.02 1.46 -9.63
C ASP A 64 7.73 1.96 -10.25
N GLY A 65 7.81 2.54 -11.44
CA GLY A 65 6.66 3.05 -12.15
C GLY A 65 6.08 4.33 -11.53
N VAL A 66 4.83 4.58 -11.84
CA VAL A 66 4.07 5.74 -11.33
C VAL A 66 2.74 5.22 -10.80
N LEU A 67 2.43 5.56 -9.57
CA LEU A 67 1.20 5.13 -8.92
C LEU A 67 0.32 6.34 -8.66
N THR A 68 -0.97 6.23 -8.99
CA THR A 68 -1.96 7.26 -8.66
C THR A 68 -2.80 6.76 -7.50
N VAL A 69 -2.90 7.58 -6.46
CA VAL A 69 -3.69 7.27 -5.26
C VAL A 69 -4.86 8.24 -5.18
N GLU A 70 -6.05 7.70 -5.03
CA GLU A 70 -7.25 8.50 -4.79
C GLU A 70 -7.79 8.19 -3.40
N CYS A 71 -7.97 9.23 -2.60
CA CYS A 71 -8.54 9.13 -1.26
C CYS A 71 -9.30 10.43 -0.97
N HIS A 72 -10.56 10.33 -0.60
CA HIS A 72 -11.46 11.50 -0.49
C HIS A 72 -11.48 12.24 -1.82
N ASP A 73 -11.29 13.55 -1.81
CA ASP A 73 -11.22 14.37 -3.01
C ASP A 73 -9.78 14.56 -3.51
N HIS A 74 -8.83 13.86 -2.88
CA HIS A 74 -7.42 13.98 -3.22
C HIS A 74 -7.03 12.93 -4.24
N VAL A 75 -6.40 13.36 -5.32
CA VAL A 75 -5.81 12.50 -6.33
C VAL A 75 -4.35 12.90 -6.45
N GLN A 76 -3.45 11.97 -6.17
CA GLN A 76 -2.01 12.23 -6.21
C GLN A 76 -1.31 11.20 -7.08
N GLU A 77 -0.44 11.69 -7.93
CA GLU A 77 0.45 10.88 -8.74
C GLU A 77 1.80 10.82 -8.05
N ILE A 78 2.23 9.63 -7.68
CA ILE A 78 3.48 9.43 -6.94
C ILE A 78 4.46 8.71 -7.84
N HIS A 79 5.63 9.31 -8.01
CA HIS A 79 6.69 8.81 -8.86
C HIS A 79 7.73 8.05 -8.04
N ARG A 80 8.52 7.23 -8.75
CA ARG A 80 9.60 6.47 -8.13
C ARG A 80 10.46 7.36 -7.24
N GLY A 81 10.69 6.90 -6.01
CA GLY A 81 11.49 7.60 -5.01
C GLY A 81 10.73 8.62 -4.19
N GLN A 82 9.49 8.92 -4.56
CA GLN A 82 8.66 9.83 -3.77
C GLN A 82 7.96 9.08 -2.64
N VAL A 83 7.62 9.80 -1.60
CA VAL A 83 6.94 9.28 -0.43
C VAL A 83 5.64 10.07 -0.25
N TYR A 84 4.56 9.36 0.08
CA TYR A 84 3.24 9.95 0.24
C TYR A 84 2.62 9.48 1.55
N LYS A 85 1.92 10.38 2.22
CA LYS A 85 1.20 10.09 3.47
C LYS A 85 -0.26 10.48 3.29
N PHE A 86 -1.16 9.60 3.70
CA PHE A 86 -2.59 9.91 3.69
C PHE A 86 -3.32 9.15 4.78
N GLU A 87 -4.52 9.64 5.11
CA GLU A 87 -5.38 9.02 6.11
C GLU A 87 -6.13 7.85 5.45
N THR A 88 -6.21 6.72 6.15
CA THR A 88 -6.84 5.51 5.64
C THR A 88 -8.10 5.14 6.39
N ASP A 89 -8.76 6.13 7.00
CA ASP A 89 -10.05 5.96 7.65
C ASP A 89 -11.20 5.82 6.65
N GLN A 90 -10.96 6.13 5.38
CA GLN A 90 -11.94 6.06 4.31
C GLN A 90 -11.46 5.12 3.20
N PRO A 91 -12.39 4.60 2.38
CA PRO A 91 -11.98 3.83 1.20
C PRO A 91 -11.06 4.65 0.29
N HIS A 92 -10.10 3.98 -0.29
CA HIS A 92 -9.13 4.60 -1.17
C HIS A 92 -8.75 3.61 -2.27
N LEU A 93 -8.19 4.11 -3.35
CA LEU A 93 -7.76 3.24 -4.43
C LEU A 93 -6.38 3.62 -4.95
N TYR A 94 -5.73 2.63 -5.50
CA TYR A 94 -4.44 2.74 -6.16
C TYR A 94 -4.66 2.34 -7.61
N ARG A 95 -4.26 3.17 -8.55
CA ARG A 95 -4.38 2.84 -9.95
C ARG A 95 -3.09 3.15 -10.70
N ASN A 96 -2.92 2.48 -11.81
CA ASN A 96 -1.77 2.65 -12.67
C ASN A 96 -2.25 3.07 -14.06
N ASP A 97 -2.06 4.33 -14.38
CA ASP A 97 -2.42 4.89 -15.68
C ASP A 97 -1.26 4.82 -16.68
N GLY A 98 -0.14 4.24 -16.29
CA GLY A 98 1.05 4.12 -17.12
C GLY A 98 1.09 2.82 -17.92
N ASP A 99 2.26 2.53 -18.48
CA ASP A 99 2.47 1.41 -19.38
C ASP A 99 3.38 0.32 -18.80
N ARG A 100 3.77 0.45 -17.55
CA ARG A 100 4.59 -0.54 -16.82
C ARG A 100 4.04 -0.72 -15.43
N VAL A 101 4.40 -1.83 -14.79
CA VAL A 101 3.95 -2.12 -13.42
C VAL A 101 4.40 -1.00 -12.48
N ALA A 102 3.49 -0.57 -11.63
CA ALA A 102 3.79 0.36 -10.54
C ALA A 102 3.92 -0.44 -9.25
N SER A 103 5.05 -0.30 -8.57
CA SER A 103 5.33 -1.00 -7.32
C SER A 103 5.55 0.00 -6.20
N CYS A 104 4.99 -0.30 -5.04
CA CYS A 104 5.20 0.53 -3.87
C CYS A 104 5.32 -0.32 -2.60
N MET A 105 5.97 0.26 -1.60
CA MET A 105 5.98 -0.28 -0.24
C MET A 105 5.09 0.58 0.62
N CYS A 106 4.20 -0.05 1.37
CA CYS A 106 3.20 0.63 2.18
C CYS A 106 3.38 0.27 3.65
N PHE A 107 3.21 1.26 4.49
CA PHE A 107 3.32 1.14 5.93
C PHE A 107 2.03 1.68 6.53
N PHE A 108 1.17 0.78 7.02
CA PHE A 108 -0.06 1.15 7.68
C PHE A 108 0.19 1.24 9.17
N LEU A 109 -0.10 2.42 9.72
CA LEU A 109 0.00 2.63 11.15
C LEU A 109 -1.40 2.69 11.74
N ASP A 110 -1.62 1.86 12.75
CA ASP A 110 -2.80 1.93 13.60
C ASP A 110 -2.36 2.50 14.93
N TYR A 111 -2.70 3.75 15.17
CA TYR A 111 -2.26 4.43 16.38
C TYR A 111 -3.36 4.53 17.45
N THR A 112 -4.37 3.66 17.37
CA THR A 112 -5.39 3.58 18.41
C THR A 112 -4.79 3.21 19.77
N ASN A 113 -3.70 2.43 19.75
CA ASN A 113 -3.01 1.96 20.96
C ASN A 113 -1.84 2.86 21.37
N ILE A 114 -1.56 3.92 20.63
CA ILE A 114 -0.49 4.85 20.96
C ILE A 114 -1.01 5.91 21.91
N ARG A 115 -0.28 6.15 22.96
CA ARG A 115 -0.68 7.06 24.03
C ARG A 115 0.12 8.35 24.02
#